data_93a9c132ce8f94098f88a90c1605ab02
#
_entry.id   93a9c132ce8f94098f88a90c1605ab02
#
_cell.length_a   1.000
_cell.length_b   1.000
_cell.length_c   1.000
_cell.angle_alpha   90.00
_cell.angle_beta   90.00
_cell.angle_gamma   90.00
#
_symmetry.space_group_name_H-M   'P 1'
#
loop_
_entity.id
_entity.type
_entity.pdbx_description
1 polymer ?
#
loop_
_entity_poly.entity_id
_entity_poly.type
_entity_poly.pdbx_seq_one_letter_code
_entity_poly.pdbx_strand_id
1 'polypeptide(L)'
;MKMTYIAKIQANLKRYQSVKARKHTARVLDGSYKSIHKGRSMNFDELREYVQGDDIKDIDWKASARSQKLLVRQYIAERKHNVLLVFDTNMNMLGDSDGFEEKRELAILSAGTLAYFVNKSGDYVASVFMGVNGVKYFPFKAGLGNIETILENYHRTVTMNNNSDVNDCLEYIIRNFKQKMIIVLVSDVRGFTTITDTNLKRLLVAHDVLALNISDASINGNLAYNMNAGTFMPAFLSKNKKLQRAMKEANLKLQKTVTERLKKFGISCSTIDYVEELDREIVDLLAKHRGEKLR
;
A
#
# COMPACT_ATOMS: atom_id res chain seq x y z
N MET A 1 -25.99 -2.31 13.14
CA MET A 1 -25.48 -1.53 11.98
C MET A 1 -24.02 -1.91 11.78
N LYS A 2 -23.64 -2.46 10.62
CA LYS A 2 -22.26 -2.86 10.35
C LYS A 2 -21.41 -1.60 10.18
N MET A 3 -20.31 -1.49 10.92
CA MET A 3 -19.39 -0.35 10.84
C MET A 3 -18.68 -0.35 9.47
N THR A 4 -18.57 0.80 8.80
CA THR A 4 -17.85 0.92 7.53
C THR A 4 -16.35 0.71 7.72
N TYR A 5 -15.61 0.33 6.66
CA TYR A 5 -14.16 0.16 6.73
C TYR A 5 -13.46 1.48 7.06
N ILE A 6 -13.90 2.58 6.48
CA ILE A 6 -13.37 3.91 6.80
C ILE A 6 -13.56 4.23 8.27
N ALA A 7 -14.72 3.90 8.86
CA ALA A 7 -14.95 4.12 10.29
C ALA A 7 -14.04 3.24 11.17
N LYS A 8 -13.79 1.98 10.79
CA LYS A 8 -12.80 1.10 11.45
C LYS A 8 -11.40 1.70 11.39
N ILE A 9 -10.95 2.14 10.21
CA ILE A 9 -9.64 2.77 9.99
C ILE A 9 -9.50 4.02 10.87
N GLN A 10 -10.51 4.91 10.85
CA GLN A 10 -10.49 6.11 11.67
C GLN A 10 -10.48 5.82 13.17
N ALA A 11 -11.21 4.78 13.62
CA ALA A 11 -11.22 4.35 15.01
C ALA A 11 -9.83 3.82 15.43
N ASN A 12 -9.19 3.01 14.60
CA ASN A 12 -7.83 2.53 14.84
C ASN A 12 -6.85 3.71 14.94
N LEU A 13 -6.86 4.61 13.98
CA LEU A 13 -6.00 5.81 13.99
C LEU A 13 -6.24 6.68 15.25
N LYS A 14 -7.48 6.85 15.71
CA LYS A 14 -7.82 7.58 16.96
C LYS A 14 -7.33 6.85 18.20
N ARG A 15 -7.50 5.53 18.27
CA ARG A 15 -7.04 4.70 19.40
C ARG A 15 -5.52 4.85 19.60
N TYR A 16 -4.78 4.93 18.51
CA TYR A 16 -3.34 5.17 18.55
C TYR A 16 -2.96 6.61 18.91
N GLN A 17 -3.78 7.60 18.58
CA GLN A 17 -3.56 9.00 18.96
C GLN A 17 -3.75 9.27 20.45
N SER A 18 -4.55 8.47 21.18
CA SER A 18 -4.83 8.65 22.60
C SER A 18 -3.65 8.31 23.51
N VAL A 19 -2.69 7.51 23.07
CA VAL A 19 -1.47 7.19 23.80
C VAL A 19 -0.39 8.23 23.45
N LYS A 20 0.11 8.98 24.46
CA LYS A 20 1.05 10.14 24.26
C LYS A 20 2.25 9.88 23.35
N ALA A 21 2.77 8.66 23.30
CA ALA A 21 3.85 8.25 22.39
C ALA A 21 3.42 8.15 20.91
N ARG A 22 2.12 8.07 20.62
CA ARG A 22 1.54 7.76 19.32
C ARG A 22 0.92 8.96 18.59
N LYS A 23 0.76 10.13 19.24
CA LYS A 23 0.47 11.40 18.52
C LYS A 23 1.54 11.74 17.48
N HIS A 24 2.75 11.22 17.69
CA HIS A 24 3.84 11.34 16.74
C HIS A 24 3.58 10.51 15.47
N THR A 25 3.07 9.28 15.60
CA THR A 25 2.91 8.34 14.48
C THR A 25 1.94 8.83 13.40
N ALA A 26 0.78 9.36 13.76
CA ALA A 26 -0.17 9.90 12.77
C ALA A 26 0.37 11.13 12.04
N ARG A 27 1.16 11.99 12.72
CA ARG A 27 1.88 13.12 12.09
C ARG A 27 3.04 12.63 11.23
N VAL A 28 3.72 11.58 11.65
CA VAL A 28 4.81 10.95 10.91
C VAL A 28 4.28 10.25 9.66
N LEU A 29 3.14 9.55 9.72
CA LEU A 29 2.48 8.96 8.55
C LEU A 29 2.14 10.02 7.50
N ASP A 30 1.47 11.10 7.91
CA ASP A 30 1.14 12.23 7.02
C ASP A 30 2.42 12.87 6.45
N GLY A 31 3.43 13.09 7.29
CA GLY A 31 4.73 13.62 6.90
C GLY A 31 5.53 12.67 6.02
N SER A 32 5.51 11.36 6.30
CA SER A 32 6.22 10.36 5.52
C SER A 32 5.61 10.19 4.14
N TYR A 33 4.27 10.14 4.03
CA TYR A 33 3.60 10.12 2.74
C TYR A 33 3.93 11.40 1.93
N LYS A 34 3.74 12.58 2.52
CA LYS A 34 4.10 13.85 1.88
C LYS A 34 5.57 13.92 1.48
N SER A 35 6.47 13.31 2.24
CA SER A 35 7.91 13.33 1.95
C SER A 35 8.31 12.47 0.76
N ILE A 36 7.58 11.39 0.45
CA ILE A 36 7.79 10.59 -0.77
C ILE A 36 7.59 11.46 -2.01
N HIS A 37 6.65 12.40 -1.92
CA HIS A 37 6.30 13.30 -3.01
C HIS A 37 7.13 14.58 -3.05
N LYS A 38 7.70 15.03 -1.90
CA LYS A 38 8.51 16.26 -1.80
C LYS A 38 9.77 16.26 -2.66
N GLY A 39 10.24 15.12 -3.12
CA GLY A 39 11.40 15.05 -4.02
C GLY A 39 11.16 15.60 -5.43
N ARG A 40 9.90 15.89 -5.83
CA ARG A 40 9.56 16.40 -7.18
C ARG A 40 8.44 17.43 -7.27
N SER A 41 7.78 17.78 -6.15
CA SER A 41 6.81 18.89 -6.12
C SER A 41 6.88 19.59 -4.78
N MET A 42 7.92 20.37 -4.58
CA MET A 42 7.89 21.35 -3.51
C MET A 42 7.03 22.53 -3.99
N ASN A 43 6.01 22.86 -3.19
CA ASN A 43 5.53 24.24 -3.11
C ASN A 43 6.69 25.09 -2.59
N PHE A 44 7.65 25.36 -3.43
CA PHE A 44 8.57 26.42 -3.20
C PHE A 44 7.98 27.61 -3.94
N ASP A 45 7.60 28.66 -3.20
CA ASP A 45 7.51 29.99 -3.76
C ASP A 45 8.92 30.36 -4.20
N GLU A 46 9.31 29.92 -5.39
CA GLU A 46 10.57 30.36 -5.98
C GLU A 46 10.33 31.76 -6.55
N LEU A 47 11.03 32.71 -5.98
CA LEU A 47 11.01 34.09 -6.50
C LEU A 47 11.95 34.12 -7.70
N ARG A 48 11.42 34.36 -8.89
CA ARG A 48 12.22 34.65 -10.08
C ARG A 48 12.07 36.11 -10.51
N GLU A 49 13.02 36.58 -11.30
CA GLU A 49 12.90 37.89 -11.89
C GLU A 49 11.69 37.96 -12.84
N TYR A 50 10.99 39.09 -12.80
CA TYR A 50 9.84 39.36 -13.67
C TYR A 50 10.28 39.36 -15.14
N VAL A 51 9.54 38.67 -15.96
CA VAL A 51 9.69 38.68 -17.43
C VAL A 51 8.43 39.28 -18.04
N GLN A 52 8.59 40.07 -19.10
CA GLN A 52 7.46 40.68 -19.79
C GLN A 52 6.42 39.64 -20.23
N GLY A 53 5.19 39.74 -19.71
CA GLY A 53 4.11 38.78 -19.89
C GLY A 53 3.66 38.04 -18.64
N ASP A 54 4.39 38.19 -17.51
CA ASP A 54 3.96 37.66 -16.23
C ASP A 54 2.80 38.48 -15.66
N ASP A 55 1.89 37.81 -14.89
CA ASP A 55 0.78 38.47 -14.23
C ASP A 55 1.30 39.37 -13.09
N ILE A 56 0.92 40.64 -13.13
CA ILE A 56 1.29 41.65 -12.14
C ILE A 56 0.83 41.27 -10.71
N LYS A 57 -0.25 40.46 -10.62
CA LYS A 57 -0.77 39.96 -9.34
C LYS A 57 0.19 39.01 -8.62
N ASP A 58 1.07 38.35 -9.36
CA ASP A 58 2.04 37.41 -8.82
C ASP A 58 3.34 38.07 -8.39
N ILE A 59 3.47 39.40 -8.52
CA ILE A 59 4.64 40.14 -8.04
C ILE A 59 4.67 40.15 -6.52
N ASP A 60 5.79 39.68 -5.94
CA ASP A 60 6.07 39.85 -4.52
C ASP A 60 6.70 41.22 -4.26
N TRP A 61 5.87 42.21 -4.01
CA TRP A 61 6.30 43.59 -3.74
C TRP A 61 7.27 43.73 -2.56
N LYS A 62 7.13 42.86 -1.55
CA LYS A 62 7.98 42.90 -0.36
C LYS A 62 9.39 42.36 -0.63
N ALA A 63 9.49 41.26 -1.38
CA ALA A 63 10.76 40.72 -1.82
C ALA A 63 11.42 41.60 -2.87
N SER A 64 10.64 42.16 -3.82
CA SER A 64 11.11 43.08 -4.85
C SER A 64 11.74 44.36 -4.25
N ALA A 65 11.11 44.94 -3.22
CA ALA A 65 11.63 46.09 -2.53
C ALA A 65 12.98 45.84 -1.80
N ARG A 66 13.22 44.59 -1.37
CA ARG A 66 14.47 44.21 -0.69
C ARG A 66 15.60 43.89 -1.66
N SER A 67 15.27 43.29 -2.81
CA SER A 67 16.25 42.85 -3.79
C SER A 67 16.56 43.89 -4.87
N GLN A 68 15.83 45.01 -4.90
CA GLN A 68 15.89 46.04 -5.96
C GLN A 68 15.62 45.52 -7.37
N LYS A 69 14.95 44.36 -7.46
CA LYS A 69 14.54 43.70 -8.70
C LYS A 69 13.07 43.27 -8.60
N LEU A 70 12.34 43.38 -9.68
CA LEU A 70 10.96 42.87 -9.71
C LEU A 70 10.99 41.35 -9.64
N LEU A 71 10.42 40.79 -8.55
CA LEU A 71 10.35 39.36 -8.29
C LEU A 71 8.90 38.87 -8.38
N VAL A 72 8.67 37.79 -9.12
CA VAL A 72 7.39 37.14 -9.27
C VAL A 72 7.39 35.80 -8.53
N ARG A 73 6.31 35.53 -7.82
CA ARG A 73 6.08 34.23 -7.19
C ARG A 73 5.77 33.19 -8.26
N GLN A 74 6.62 32.19 -8.39
CA GLN A 74 6.36 31.06 -9.25
C GLN A 74 5.59 30.00 -8.47
N TYR A 75 4.30 29.83 -8.80
CA TYR A 75 3.48 28.74 -8.25
C TYR A 75 3.73 27.47 -9.06
N ILE A 76 4.33 26.48 -8.44
CA ILE A 76 4.31 25.12 -9.02
C ILE A 76 2.94 24.53 -8.67
N ALA A 77 2.10 24.31 -9.67
CA ALA A 77 0.83 23.62 -9.47
C ALA A 77 1.09 22.26 -8.78
N GLU A 78 0.50 22.05 -7.60
CA GLU A 78 0.53 20.75 -6.93
C GLU A 78 -0.03 19.70 -7.89
N ARG A 79 0.84 18.91 -8.46
CA ARG A 79 0.38 17.76 -9.28
C ARG A 79 -0.14 16.70 -8.32
N LYS A 80 -1.43 16.44 -8.38
CA LYS A 80 -2.05 15.32 -7.68
C LYS A 80 -1.41 14.01 -8.16
N HIS A 81 -1.08 13.18 -7.21
CA HIS A 81 -0.50 11.87 -7.50
C HIS A 81 -1.60 10.82 -7.64
N ASN A 82 -1.32 9.84 -8.47
CA ASN A 82 -2.17 8.69 -8.68
C ASN A 82 -1.60 7.51 -7.90
N VAL A 83 -2.36 6.97 -6.97
CA VAL A 83 -2.02 5.77 -6.20
C VAL A 83 -2.95 4.65 -6.60
N LEU A 84 -2.37 3.55 -7.09
CA LEU A 84 -3.09 2.35 -7.51
C LEU A 84 -2.89 1.24 -6.48
N LEU A 85 -3.97 0.80 -5.86
CA LEU A 85 -3.98 -0.37 -4.99
C LEU A 85 -4.20 -1.63 -5.83
N VAL A 86 -3.32 -2.59 -5.71
CA VAL A 86 -3.42 -3.90 -6.37
C VAL A 86 -3.58 -4.95 -5.30
N PHE A 87 -4.76 -5.53 -5.21
CA PHE A 87 -5.07 -6.53 -4.21
C PHE A 87 -5.02 -7.94 -4.78
N ASP A 88 -4.43 -8.83 -4.02
CA ASP A 88 -4.57 -10.26 -4.21
C ASP A 88 -5.96 -10.70 -3.73
N THR A 89 -6.70 -11.36 -4.59
CA THR A 89 -8.05 -11.86 -4.30
C THR A 89 -8.11 -13.39 -4.26
N ASN A 90 -6.94 -14.04 -4.25
CA ASN A 90 -6.87 -15.50 -4.12
C ASN A 90 -7.53 -15.96 -2.81
N MET A 91 -8.12 -17.15 -2.83
CA MET A 91 -8.77 -17.76 -1.64
C MET A 91 -7.82 -17.86 -0.44
N ASN A 92 -6.49 -17.87 -0.64
CA ASN A 92 -5.51 -17.86 0.44
C ASN A 92 -5.65 -16.62 1.38
N MET A 93 -6.22 -15.52 0.86
CA MET A 93 -6.50 -14.32 1.64
C MET A 93 -7.65 -14.48 2.65
N LEU A 94 -8.38 -15.60 2.62
CA LEU A 94 -9.35 -15.99 3.65
C LEU A 94 -8.70 -16.69 4.86
N GLY A 95 -7.44 -17.08 4.74
CA GLY A 95 -6.69 -17.68 5.85
C GLY A 95 -6.34 -16.65 6.93
N ASP A 96 -5.80 -17.14 8.04
CA ASP A 96 -5.36 -16.32 9.16
C ASP A 96 -3.90 -15.85 8.95
N SER A 97 -3.60 -14.67 9.51
CA SER A 97 -2.24 -14.16 9.68
C SER A 97 -1.53 -14.84 10.87
N ASP A 98 -0.25 -14.57 11.05
CA ASP A 98 0.49 -15.03 12.24
C ASP A 98 -0.10 -14.45 13.54
N GLY A 99 -0.80 -13.32 13.45
CA GLY A 99 -1.58 -12.71 14.54
C GLY A 99 -2.97 -13.29 14.76
N PHE A 100 -3.36 -14.36 14.07
CA PHE A 100 -4.70 -14.97 14.13
C PHE A 100 -5.84 -14.04 13.67
N GLU A 101 -5.53 -13.07 12.83
CA GLU A 101 -6.50 -12.20 12.19
C GLU A 101 -6.69 -12.62 10.73
N GLU A 102 -7.89 -12.48 10.19
CA GLU A 102 -8.17 -12.81 8.79
C GLU A 102 -7.31 -11.93 7.86
N LYS A 103 -6.50 -12.54 6.98
CA LYS A 103 -5.60 -11.83 6.06
C LYS A 103 -6.34 -10.81 5.18
N ARG A 104 -7.56 -11.13 4.74
CA ARG A 104 -8.41 -10.21 3.98
C ARG A 104 -8.72 -8.92 4.77
N GLU A 105 -9.07 -9.04 6.06
CA GLU A 105 -9.33 -7.87 6.92
C GLU A 105 -8.04 -7.06 7.15
N LEU A 106 -6.90 -7.72 7.37
CA LEU A 106 -5.60 -7.04 7.48
C LEU A 106 -5.22 -6.30 6.18
N ALA A 107 -5.44 -6.93 5.02
CA ALA A 107 -5.21 -6.29 3.73
C ALA A 107 -6.09 -5.05 3.54
N ILE A 108 -7.38 -5.13 3.94
CA ILE A 108 -8.31 -4.01 3.90
C ILE A 108 -7.83 -2.88 4.81
N LEU A 109 -7.49 -3.19 6.06
CA LEU A 109 -7.10 -2.17 7.04
C LEU A 109 -5.76 -1.53 6.68
N SER A 110 -4.77 -2.30 6.20
CA SER A 110 -3.46 -1.78 5.83
C SER A 110 -3.52 -0.90 4.58
N ALA A 111 -4.07 -1.41 3.49
CA ALA A 111 -4.21 -0.64 2.25
C ALA A 111 -5.19 0.53 2.42
N GLY A 112 -6.26 0.34 3.17
CA GLY A 112 -7.23 1.38 3.49
C GLY A 112 -6.64 2.51 4.32
N THR A 113 -5.78 2.21 5.29
CA THR A 113 -5.05 3.23 6.06
C THR A 113 -4.13 4.05 5.16
N LEU A 114 -3.36 3.40 4.27
CA LEU A 114 -2.54 4.11 3.29
C LEU A 114 -3.42 4.98 2.38
N ALA A 115 -4.51 4.44 1.83
CA ALA A 115 -5.44 5.17 0.97
C ALA A 115 -6.09 6.37 1.69
N TYR A 116 -6.37 6.24 2.99
CA TYR A 116 -6.88 7.34 3.80
C TYR A 116 -5.89 8.52 3.85
N PHE A 117 -4.59 8.26 4.03
CA PHE A 117 -3.56 9.32 4.00
C PHE A 117 -3.38 9.91 2.61
N VAL A 118 -3.42 9.09 1.57
CA VAL A 118 -3.41 9.53 0.16
C VAL A 118 -4.56 10.51 -0.09
N ASN A 119 -5.77 10.15 0.29
CA ASN A 119 -6.95 11.01 0.15
C ASN A 119 -6.85 12.30 0.97
N LYS A 120 -6.30 12.22 2.19
CA LYS A 120 -6.09 13.39 3.06
C LYS A 120 -5.10 14.38 2.46
N SER A 121 -4.15 13.92 1.65
CA SER A 121 -3.20 14.74 0.90
C SER A 121 -3.78 15.30 -0.40
N GLY A 122 -5.05 14.99 -0.73
CA GLY A 122 -5.72 15.48 -1.94
C GLY A 122 -5.42 14.66 -3.20
N ASP A 123 -4.69 13.55 -3.07
CA ASP A 123 -4.32 12.66 -4.16
C ASP A 123 -5.45 11.68 -4.54
N TYR A 124 -5.29 11.02 -5.68
CA TYR A 124 -6.30 10.10 -6.22
C TYR A 124 -5.95 8.64 -5.91
N VAL A 125 -6.99 7.87 -5.55
CA VAL A 125 -6.90 6.44 -5.31
C VAL A 125 -7.70 5.68 -6.36
N ALA A 126 -7.07 4.67 -6.93
CA ALA A 126 -7.67 3.68 -7.81
C ALA A 126 -7.38 2.27 -7.27
N SER A 127 -8.02 1.27 -7.82
CA SER A 127 -7.70 -0.12 -7.49
C SER A 127 -7.89 -1.06 -8.68
N VAL A 128 -7.07 -2.12 -8.70
CA VAL A 128 -7.18 -3.25 -9.62
C VAL A 128 -7.07 -4.54 -8.82
N PHE A 129 -7.97 -5.47 -9.07
CA PHE A 129 -7.89 -6.84 -8.57
C PHE A 129 -8.68 -7.80 -9.47
N MET A 130 -8.36 -9.09 -9.35
CA MET A 130 -9.06 -10.12 -10.14
C MET A 130 -10.41 -10.45 -9.52
N GLY A 131 -11.47 -10.40 -10.33
CA GLY A 131 -12.75 -10.99 -9.99
C GLY A 131 -12.95 -12.34 -10.66
N VAL A 132 -14.02 -13.02 -10.34
CA VAL A 132 -14.37 -14.33 -10.96
C VAL A 132 -14.49 -14.23 -12.49
N ASN A 133 -14.94 -13.07 -12.99
CA ASN A 133 -15.16 -12.81 -14.43
C ASN A 133 -14.04 -11.96 -15.08
N GLY A 134 -12.85 -11.90 -14.47
CA GLY A 134 -11.74 -11.11 -14.98
C GLY A 134 -11.41 -9.89 -14.12
N VAL A 135 -10.59 -8.99 -14.66
CA VAL A 135 -10.07 -7.83 -13.95
C VAL A 135 -11.18 -6.84 -13.57
N LYS A 136 -11.23 -6.45 -12.30
CA LYS A 136 -12.02 -5.33 -11.79
C LYS A 136 -11.13 -4.11 -11.62
N TYR A 137 -11.47 -3.03 -12.29
CA TYR A 137 -10.79 -1.75 -12.19
C TYR A 137 -11.70 -0.68 -11.59
N PHE A 138 -11.22 0.00 -10.56
CA PHE A 138 -11.84 1.15 -9.92
C PHE A 138 -11.04 2.39 -10.29
N PRO A 139 -11.61 3.38 -10.99
CA PRO A 139 -10.86 4.51 -11.54
C PRO A 139 -10.33 5.45 -10.47
N PHE A 140 -9.32 6.23 -10.83
CA PHE A 140 -8.72 7.24 -9.97
C PHE A 140 -9.75 8.29 -9.55
N LYS A 141 -10.07 8.33 -8.26
CA LYS A 141 -11.00 9.30 -7.67
C LYS A 141 -10.51 9.71 -6.29
N ALA A 142 -10.84 10.95 -5.89
CA ALA A 142 -10.71 11.41 -4.53
C ALA A 142 -11.97 11.06 -3.73
N GLY A 143 -11.86 11.12 -2.42
CA GLY A 143 -12.98 10.98 -1.50
C GLY A 143 -13.05 9.62 -0.78
N LEU A 144 -13.46 9.67 0.49
CA LEU A 144 -13.54 8.49 1.35
C LEU A 144 -14.57 7.46 0.85
N GLY A 145 -15.64 7.92 0.19
CA GLY A 145 -16.66 7.03 -0.41
C GLY A 145 -16.09 6.15 -1.53
N ASN A 146 -15.11 6.66 -2.32
CA ASN A 146 -14.42 5.85 -3.31
C ASN A 146 -13.60 4.75 -2.64
N ILE A 147 -12.86 5.08 -1.57
CA ILE A 147 -12.06 4.12 -0.82
C ILE A 147 -12.96 3.05 -0.20
N GLU A 148 -14.06 3.44 0.45
CA GLU A 148 -15.03 2.48 1.02
C GLU A 148 -15.56 1.53 -0.05
N THR A 149 -15.94 2.05 -1.23
CA THR A 149 -16.41 1.24 -2.36
C THR A 149 -15.35 0.22 -2.81
N ILE A 150 -14.09 0.61 -2.90
CA ILE A 150 -12.98 -0.28 -3.24
C ILE A 150 -12.85 -1.40 -2.21
N LEU A 151 -12.77 -1.05 -0.91
CA LEU A 151 -12.56 -2.00 0.18
C LEU A 151 -13.72 -2.98 0.33
N GLU A 152 -14.98 -2.52 0.22
CA GLU A 152 -16.15 -3.40 0.24
C GLU A 152 -16.17 -4.36 -0.96
N ASN A 153 -15.83 -3.89 -2.16
CA ASN A 153 -15.78 -4.75 -3.34
C ASN A 153 -14.66 -5.77 -3.25
N TYR A 154 -13.49 -5.38 -2.73
CA TYR A 154 -12.42 -6.32 -2.44
C TYR A 154 -12.88 -7.40 -1.46
N HIS A 155 -13.47 -7.02 -0.32
CA HIS A 155 -13.99 -7.96 0.67
C HIS A 155 -14.95 -9.00 0.06
N ARG A 156 -15.86 -8.55 -0.82
CA ARG A 156 -16.83 -9.43 -1.50
C ARG A 156 -16.22 -10.31 -2.57
N THR A 157 -15.08 -9.91 -3.13
CA THR A 157 -14.44 -10.64 -4.25
C THR A 157 -13.56 -11.79 -3.75
N VAL A 158 -12.98 -11.67 -2.56
CA VAL A 158 -12.21 -12.76 -1.94
C VAL A 158 -13.18 -13.83 -1.45
N THR A 159 -13.22 -14.94 -2.14
CA THR A 159 -14.11 -16.09 -1.85
C THR A 159 -13.35 -17.42 -2.05
N MET A 160 -13.89 -18.51 -1.50
CA MET A 160 -13.32 -19.86 -1.62
C MET A 160 -13.15 -20.33 -3.08
N ASN A 161 -13.91 -19.76 -4.01
CA ASN A 161 -13.87 -20.13 -5.41
C ASN A 161 -12.96 -19.23 -6.26
N ASN A 162 -12.25 -18.29 -5.63
CA ASN A 162 -11.38 -17.36 -6.34
C ASN A 162 -9.91 -17.83 -6.26
N ASN A 163 -9.43 -18.42 -7.35
CA ASN A 163 -8.03 -18.85 -7.56
C ASN A 163 -7.28 -17.85 -8.45
N SER A 164 -7.52 -16.57 -8.26
CA SER A 164 -6.88 -15.52 -9.05
C SER A 164 -5.37 -15.46 -8.80
N ASP A 165 -4.64 -14.96 -9.80
CA ASP A 165 -3.23 -14.66 -9.72
C ASP A 165 -3.03 -13.14 -9.74
N VAL A 166 -2.29 -12.64 -8.79
CA VAL A 166 -1.90 -11.21 -8.72
C VAL A 166 -1.09 -10.80 -9.95
N ASN A 167 -0.35 -11.73 -10.54
CA ASN A 167 0.44 -11.48 -11.75
C ASN A 167 -0.42 -11.04 -12.94
N ASP A 168 -1.66 -11.53 -13.05
CA ASP A 168 -2.60 -11.11 -14.10
C ASP A 168 -3.02 -9.64 -13.95
N CYS A 169 -3.13 -9.17 -12.71
CA CYS A 169 -3.34 -7.75 -12.44
C CYS A 169 -2.18 -6.91 -12.95
N LEU A 170 -0.94 -7.37 -12.77
CA LEU A 170 0.25 -6.64 -13.25
C LEU A 170 0.29 -6.59 -14.78
N GLU A 171 -0.08 -7.67 -15.46
CA GLU A 171 -0.18 -7.66 -16.93
C GLU A 171 -1.22 -6.66 -17.43
N TYR A 172 -2.38 -6.61 -16.78
CA TYR A 172 -3.40 -5.63 -17.09
C TYR A 172 -2.87 -4.19 -16.91
N ILE A 173 -2.17 -3.92 -15.81
CA ILE A 173 -1.60 -2.61 -15.51
C ILE A 173 -0.57 -2.21 -16.57
N ILE A 174 0.36 -3.10 -16.90
CA ILE A 174 1.43 -2.86 -17.88
C ILE A 174 0.85 -2.54 -19.26
N ARG A 175 -0.27 -3.16 -19.63
CA ARG A 175 -0.93 -2.93 -20.93
C ARG A 175 -1.70 -1.60 -20.98
N ASN A 176 -2.38 -1.23 -19.89
CA ASN A 176 -3.38 -0.17 -19.91
C ASN A 176 -2.90 1.16 -19.31
N PHE A 177 -1.88 1.17 -18.44
CA PHE A 177 -1.43 2.39 -17.75
C PHE A 177 -0.05 2.79 -18.22
N LYS A 178 0.05 4.01 -18.80
CA LYS A 178 1.32 4.57 -19.27
C LYS A 178 1.80 5.74 -18.41
N GLN A 179 0.87 6.39 -17.70
CA GLN A 179 1.20 7.49 -16.82
C GLN A 179 1.87 6.98 -15.55
N LYS A 180 2.95 7.65 -15.12
CA LYS A 180 3.64 7.32 -13.87
C LYS A 180 2.72 7.45 -12.67
N MET A 181 2.70 6.43 -11.82
CA MET A 181 1.92 6.38 -10.59
C MET A 181 2.67 5.60 -9.51
N ILE A 182 2.14 5.64 -8.29
CA ILE A 182 2.57 4.76 -7.21
C ILE A 182 1.65 3.55 -7.21
N ILE A 183 2.24 2.36 -7.22
CA ILE A 183 1.51 1.10 -7.15
C ILE A 183 1.80 0.47 -5.79
N VAL A 184 0.75 0.08 -5.08
CA VAL A 184 0.83 -0.63 -3.81
C VAL A 184 0.31 -2.03 -4.02
N LEU A 185 1.22 -3.01 -4.01
CA LEU A 185 0.89 -4.43 -4.10
C LEU A 185 0.52 -4.94 -2.71
N VAL A 186 -0.64 -5.56 -2.58
CA VAL A 186 -1.16 -6.10 -1.31
C VAL A 186 -1.46 -7.57 -1.51
N SER A 187 -0.64 -8.43 -0.93
CA SER A 187 -0.74 -9.89 -1.09
C SER A 187 -0.08 -10.59 0.10
N ASP A 188 -0.24 -11.90 0.19
CA ASP A 188 0.59 -12.74 1.06
C ASP A 188 1.90 -13.17 0.36
N VAL A 189 2.76 -13.87 1.10
CA VAL A 189 4.04 -14.34 0.56
C VAL A 189 3.87 -15.25 -0.65
N ARG A 190 2.78 -16.03 -0.71
CA ARG A 190 2.50 -16.95 -1.83
C ARG A 190 2.11 -16.20 -3.08
N GLY A 191 1.24 -15.19 -2.99
CA GLY A 191 0.89 -14.36 -4.13
C GLY A 191 2.10 -13.58 -4.65
N PHE A 192 3.03 -13.13 -3.80
CA PHE A 192 4.29 -12.55 -4.28
C PHE A 192 5.18 -13.53 -5.03
N THR A 193 5.09 -14.84 -4.77
CA THR A 193 5.87 -15.84 -5.54
C THR A 193 5.35 -16.06 -6.95
N THR A 194 4.06 -15.79 -7.22
CA THR A 194 3.48 -15.97 -8.56
C THR A 194 3.89 -14.85 -9.53
N ILE A 195 4.28 -13.69 -9.00
CA ILE A 195 4.68 -12.54 -9.81
C ILE A 195 5.99 -12.85 -10.54
N THR A 196 6.00 -12.69 -11.86
CA THR A 196 7.19 -12.93 -12.68
C THR A 196 8.18 -11.76 -12.61
N ASP A 197 9.49 -12.05 -12.71
CA ASP A 197 10.54 -11.03 -12.75
C ASP A 197 10.39 -10.10 -13.96
N THR A 198 9.87 -10.63 -15.06
CA THR A 198 9.62 -9.86 -16.28
C THR A 198 8.57 -8.78 -16.03
N ASN A 199 7.46 -9.13 -15.36
CA ASN A 199 6.39 -8.17 -15.04
C ASN A 199 6.85 -7.15 -14.01
N LEU A 200 7.63 -7.55 -12.99
CA LEU A 200 8.23 -6.60 -12.04
C LEU A 200 9.13 -5.58 -12.75
N LYS A 201 10.03 -6.03 -13.63
CA LYS A 201 10.91 -5.13 -14.40
C LYS A 201 10.11 -4.14 -15.25
N ARG A 202 9.10 -4.62 -15.99
CA ARG A 202 8.26 -3.77 -16.84
C ARG A 202 7.47 -2.75 -16.04
N LEU A 203 6.96 -3.16 -14.87
CA LEU A 203 6.21 -2.28 -13.98
C LEU A 203 7.09 -1.14 -13.43
N LEU A 204 8.31 -1.48 -12.99
CA LEU A 204 9.26 -0.54 -12.38
C LEU A 204 9.85 0.48 -13.36
N VAL A 205 9.87 0.17 -14.66
CA VAL A 205 10.28 1.14 -15.70
C VAL A 205 9.32 2.34 -15.74
N ALA A 206 8.02 2.11 -15.52
CA ALA A 206 7.00 3.14 -15.66
C ALA A 206 6.48 3.69 -14.32
N HIS A 207 6.56 2.92 -13.25
CA HIS A 207 5.86 3.20 -12.00
C HIS A 207 6.77 3.06 -10.78
N ASP A 208 6.38 3.68 -9.68
CA ASP A 208 6.97 3.46 -8.36
C ASP A 208 6.16 2.36 -7.64
N VAL A 209 6.83 1.33 -7.09
CA VAL A 209 6.14 0.16 -6.52
C VAL A 209 6.49 0.00 -5.05
N LEU A 210 5.47 -0.24 -4.24
CA LEU A 210 5.53 -0.60 -2.82
C LEU A 210 4.83 -1.96 -2.63
N ALA A 211 5.21 -2.71 -1.61
CA ALA A 211 4.61 -4.00 -1.27
C ALA A 211 4.18 -4.05 0.20
N LEU A 212 2.94 -4.45 0.43
CA LEU A 212 2.38 -4.82 1.73
C LEU A 212 2.20 -6.34 1.74
N ASN A 213 3.06 -7.03 2.47
CA ASN A 213 2.98 -8.46 2.64
C ASN A 213 2.12 -8.77 3.88
N ILE A 214 1.03 -9.50 3.69
CA ILE A 214 0.20 -9.99 4.79
C ILE A 214 0.76 -11.35 5.23
N SER A 215 1.11 -11.49 6.50
CA SER A 215 1.73 -12.71 7.00
C SER A 215 0.78 -13.91 6.95
N ASP A 216 1.35 -15.10 6.92
CA ASP A 216 0.62 -16.37 7.01
C ASP A 216 0.69 -16.92 8.43
N ALA A 217 -0.42 -17.47 8.93
CA ALA A 217 -0.47 -18.13 10.22
C ALA A 217 0.49 -19.33 10.30
N SER A 218 1.16 -19.44 11.43
CA SER A 218 1.94 -20.61 11.78
C SER A 218 1.03 -21.69 12.39
N ILE A 219 1.26 -22.96 12.05
CA ILE A 219 0.52 -24.09 12.67
C ILE A 219 0.96 -24.22 14.12
N ASN A 220 0.02 -24.09 15.05
CA ASN A 220 0.26 -24.03 16.50
C ASN A 220 -0.36 -25.19 17.30
N GLY A 221 -0.76 -26.28 16.64
CA GLY A 221 -1.37 -27.45 17.27
C GLY A 221 -2.90 -27.40 17.38
N ASN A 222 -3.52 -26.30 17.00
CA ASN A 222 -4.98 -26.17 16.87
C ASN A 222 -5.45 -26.80 15.55
N LEU A 223 -6.78 -26.86 15.36
CA LEU A 223 -7.37 -27.29 14.09
C LEU A 223 -6.91 -26.33 12.98
N ALA A 224 -6.10 -26.82 12.05
CA ALA A 224 -5.64 -26.08 10.90
C ALA A 224 -6.43 -26.52 9.65
N TYR A 225 -6.97 -25.57 8.92
CA TYR A 225 -7.67 -25.81 7.65
C TYR A 225 -6.72 -25.53 6.50
N ASN A 226 -6.57 -26.51 5.60
CA ASN A 226 -5.78 -26.33 4.39
C ASN A 226 -6.67 -25.74 3.30
N MET A 227 -6.49 -24.46 3.01
CA MET A 227 -7.28 -23.72 2.03
C MET A 227 -7.18 -24.35 0.63
N ASN A 228 -5.99 -24.80 0.22
CA ASN A 228 -5.77 -25.41 -1.10
C ASN A 228 -6.39 -26.80 -1.24
N ALA A 229 -6.39 -27.58 -0.17
CA ALA A 229 -6.96 -28.92 -0.16
C ALA A 229 -8.46 -28.93 0.20
N GLY A 230 -9.01 -27.81 0.69
CA GLY A 230 -10.39 -27.71 1.12
C GLY A 230 -10.75 -28.60 2.32
N THR A 231 -9.76 -28.98 3.13
CA THR A 231 -9.94 -29.93 4.23
C THR A 231 -9.20 -29.50 5.49
N PHE A 232 -9.71 -29.93 6.64
CA PHE A 232 -8.97 -29.79 7.89
C PHE A 232 -7.75 -30.69 7.92
N MET A 233 -6.65 -30.16 8.41
CA MET A 233 -5.46 -30.96 8.68
C MET A 233 -5.76 -31.94 9.81
N PRO A 234 -5.43 -33.24 9.66
CA PRO A 234 -5.61 -34.23 10.72
C PRO A 234 -4.92 -33.79 12.04
N ALA A 235 -5.61 -33.98 13.17
CA ALA A 235 -5.13 -33.51 14.46
C ALA A 235 -3.73 -34.04 14.86
N PHE A 236 -3.38 -35.27 14.42
CA PHE A 236 -2.05 -35.82 14.66
C PHE A 236 -0.94 -35.08 13.90
N LEU A 237 -1.23 -34.49 12.74
CA LEU A 237 -0.30 -33.66 11.98
C LEU A 237 -0.22 -32.24 12.59
N SER A 238 -1.36 -31.63 12.91
CA SER A 238 -1.38 -30.27 13.48
C SER A 238 -0.72 -30.20 14.86
N LYS A 239 -0.76 -31.29 15.64
CA LYS A 239 -0.11 -31.39 16.97
C LYS A 239 1.35 -31.85 16.91
N ASN A 240 1.86 -32.25 15.75
CA ASN A 240 3.23 -32.72 15.59
C ASN A 240 4.22 -31.55 15.66
N LYS A 241 4.92 -31.42 16.79
CA LYS A 241 5.89 -30.33 17.04
C LYS A 241 7.02 -30.26 15.99
N LYS A 242 7.47 -31.42 15.45
CA LYS A 242 8.51 -31.47 14.42
C LYS A 242 7.98 -30.88 13.10
N LEU A 243 6.74 -31.24 12.73
CA LEU A 243 6.09 -30.70 11.54
C LEU A 243 5.81 -29.19 11.68
N GLN A 244 5.31 -28.75 12.84
CA GLN A 244 5.10 -27.31 13.13
C GLN A 244 6.40 -26.51 12.94
N ARG A 245 7.51 -26.99 13.50
CA ARG A 245 8.82 -26.32 13.36
C ARG A 245 9.28 -26.30 11.89
N ALA A 246 9.20 -27.42 11.19
CA ALA A 246 9.60 -27.49 9.79
C ALA A 246 8.75 -26.55 8.90
N MET A 247 7.44 -26.47 9.15
CA MET A 247 6.56 -25.55 8.39
C MET A 247 6.84 -24.08 8.74
N LYS A 248 7.08 -23.77 10.00
CA LYS A 248 7.47 -22.42 10.41
C LYS A 248 8.79 -21.99 9.76
N GLU A 249 9.79 -22.87 9.78
CA GLU A 249 11.07 -22.62 9.12
C GLU A 249 10.92 -22.44 7.60
N ALA A 250 10.09 -23.29 6.95
CA ALA A 250 9.80 -23.15 5.52
C ALA A 250 9.10 -21.81 5.19
N ASN A 251 8.11 -21.40 5.98
CA ASN A 251 7.43 -20.11 5.80
C ASN A 251 8.39 -18.93 6.00
N LEU A 252 9.21 -18.97 7.05
CA LEU A 252 10.23 -17.91 7.29
C LEU A 252 11.25 -17.85 6.14
N LYS A 253 11.68 -19.00 5.63
CA LYS A 253 12.61 -19.06 4.48
C LYS A 253 11.96 -18.47 3.24
N LEU A 254 10.69 -18.81 2.97
CA LEU A 254 9.95 -18.29 1.82
C LEU A 254 9.76 -16.77 1.93
N GLN A 255 9.35 -16.28 3.11
CA GLN A 255 9.18 -14.85 3.39
C GLN A 255 10.51 -14.08 3.17
N LYS A 256 11.62 -14.63 3.67
CA LYS A 256 12.94 -14.05 3.47
C LYS A 256 13.32 -13.99 1.99
N THR A 257 13.11 -15.09 1.26
CA THR A 257 13.39 -15.16 -0.19
C THR A 257 12.58 -14.12 -0.97
N VAL A 258 11.29 -13.98 -0.68
CA VAL A 258 10.42 -12.98 -1.32
C VAL A 258 10.87 -11.57 -0.99
N THR A 259 11.15 -11.28 0.28
CA THR A 259 11.61 -9.95 0.73
C THR A 259 12.94 -9.57 0.06
N GLU A 260 13.90 -10.49 0.02
CA GLU A 260 15.19 -10.27 -0.64
C GLU A 260 15.02 -10.07 -2.16
N ARG A 261 14.12 -10.83 -2.79
CA ARG A 261 13.78 -10.67 -4.20
C ARG A 261 13.19 -9.28 -4.48
N LEU A 262 12.18 -8.85 -3.73
CA LEU A 262 11.57 -7.52 -3.87
C LEU A 262 12.61 -6.42 -3.66
N LYS A 263 13.49 -6.56 -2.67
CA LYS A 263 14.58 -5.62 -2.41
C LYS A 263 15.58 -5.53 -3.57
N LYS A 264 15.91 -6.64 -4.24
CA LYS A 264 16.77 -6.62 -5.45
C LYS A 264 16.17 -5.79 -6.58
N PHE A 265 14.84 -5.72 -6.65
CA PHE A 265 14.12 -4.87 -7.59
C PHE A 265 13.93 -3.43 -7.11
N GLY A 266 14.43 -3.05 -5.93
CA GLY A 266 14.23 -1.72 -5.35
C GLY A 266 12.78 -1.50 -4.88
N ILE A 267 12.04 -2.59 -4.59
CA ILE A 267 10.68 -2.53 -4.07
C ILE A 267 10.73 -2.59 -2.56
N SER A 268 10.32 -1.49 -1.91
CA SER A 268 10.19 -1.47 -0.45
C SER A 268 9.01 -2.34 -0.05
N CYS A 269 9.25 -3.25 0.90
CA CYS A 269 8.26 -4.17 1.42
C CYS A 269 8.17 -4.08 2.94
N SER A 270 6.94 -4.11 3.48
CA SER A 270 6.66 -4.31 4.91
C SER A 270 5.72 -5.49 5.09
N THR A 271 5.91 -6.24 6.19
CA THR A 271 5.04 -7.36 6.55
C THR A 271 4.08 -6.92 7.64
N ILE A 272 2.81 -7.25 7.48
CA ILE A 272 1.73 -6.93 8.42
C ILE A 272 1.29 -8.22 9.10
N ASP A 273 1.52 -8.30 10.40
CA ASP A 273 1.16 -9.44 11.23
C ASP A 273 -0.11 -9.17 12.04
N TYR A 274 -0.26 -7.94 12.57
CA TYR A 274 -1.32 -7.52 13.49
C TYR A 274 -1.86 -6.15 13.15
N VAL A 275 -3.14 -5.91 13.46
CA VAL A 275 -3.76 -4.59 13.32
C VAL A 275 -3.08 -3.55 14.21
N GLU A 276 -2.62 -3.94 15.40
CA GLU A 276 -1.96 -3.04 16.35
C GLU A 276 -0.64 -2.47 15.86
N GLU A 277 0.08 -3.15 14.98
CA GLU A 277 1.38 -2.72 14.44
C GLU A 277 1.27 -2.04 13.07
N LEU A 278 0.09 -2.02 12.49
CA LEU A 278 -0.17 -1.58 11.13
C LEU A 278 0.36 -0.15 10.86
N ASP A 279 0.13 0.78 11.78
CA ASP A 279 0.57 2.18 11.63
C ASP A 279 2.09 2.28 11.56
N ARG A 280 2.78 1.51 12.41
CA ARG A 280 4.24 1.46 12.46
C ARG A 280 4.80 0.88 11.17
N GLU A 281 4.25 -0.24 10.71
CA GLU A 281 4.70 -0.92 9.51
C GLU A 281 4.52 -0.07 8.25
N ILE A 282 3.41 0.68 8.17
CA ILE A 282 3.18 1.63 7.06
C ILE A 282 4.19 2.79 7.11
N VAL A 283 4.48 3.36 8.29
CA VAL A 283 5.51 4.40 8.45
C VAL A 283 6.86 3.88 7.98
N ASP A 284 7.24 2.69 8.44
CA ASP A 284 8.52 2.08 8.10
C ASP A 284 8.61 1.76 6.60
N LEU A 285 7.53 1.31 5.97
CA LEU A 285 7.45 1.12 4.53
C LEU A 285 7.73 2.41 3.76
N LEU A 286 7.04 3.49 4.13
CA LEU A 286 7.20 4.79 3.49
C LEU A 286 8.59 5.39 3.72
N ALA A 287 9.16 5.19 4.90
CA ALA A 287 10.52 5.64 5.23
C ALA A 287 11.59 4.86 4.44
N LYS A 288 11.45 3.54 4.33
CA LYS A 288 12.32 2.68 3.50
C LYS A 288 12.30 3.12 2.05
N HIS A 289 11.12 3.32 1.49
CA HIS A 289 10.95 3.76 0.10
C HIS A 289 11.64 5.10 -0.18
N ARG A 290 11.59 6.04 0.76
CA ARG A 290 12.32 7.30 0.67
C ARG A 290 13.84 7.09 0.69
N GLY A 291 14.36 6.25 1.58
CA GLY A 291 15.78 5.97 1.72
C GLY A 291 16.39 5.26 0.51
N GLU A 292 15.63 4.41 -0.16
CA GLU A 292 16.05 3.71 -1.39
C GLU A 292 16.11 4.63 -2.61
N LYS A 293 15.28 5.68 -2.66
CA LYS A 293 15.31 6.69 -3.75
C LYS A 293 16.41 7.74 -3.62
N LEU A 294 17.01 7.88 -2.43
CA LEU A 294 18.10 8.84 -2.19
C LEU A 294 19.49 8.23 -2.42
N ARG A 295 19.57 6.95 -2.72
CA ARG A 295 20.79 6.23 -3.11
C ARG A 295 20.79 5.97 -4.62
#